data_3810f1050d16bbb9170bf6d3ad2006fc
#
_entry.id   3810f1050d16bbb9170bf6d3ad2006fc
#
_cell.length_a   1.000
_cell.length_b   1.000
_cell.length_c   1.000
_cell.angle_alpha   90.00
_cell.angle_beta   90.00
_cell.angle_gamma   90.00
#
_symmetry.space_group_name_H-M   'P 1'
#
loop_
_entity.id
_entity.type
_entity.pdbx_description
1 polymer ?
#
loop_
_entity_poly.entity_id
_entity_poly.type
_entity_poly.pdbx_seq_one_letter_code
_entity_poly.pdbx_strand_id
1 'polypeptide(L)'
;ASVEQRLLGFRRDDDLPGAEVPSVWLEWLRRGDGARLGAVLRHNRLDLISLAALVPALAAVERDPARFGADVAAVARNRLRRGDTGAATGLLQDAAAELGPDALLLLASLYRRRGDWALALAVWETLALTGQPAAIEALAKYHEHRGGDPHQALRLALQLPAGPARTRRCARLEQKLNGQAQLPLPKYP
;
A
#
# COMPACT_ATOMS: atom_id res chain seq x y z
N ALA A 1 20.89 10.51 1.38
CA ALA A 1 20.95 10.55 2.86
C ALA A 1 20.66 9.15 3.40
N SER A 2 21.46 8.68 4.38
CA SER A 2 21.23 7.41 5.06
C SER A 2 19.95 7.47 5.93
N VAL A 3 19.44 6.31 6.33
CA VAL A 3 18.32 6.24 7.28
C VAL A 3 18.67 6.93 8.60
N GLU A 4 19.90 6.74 9.08
CA GLU A 4 20.42 7.44 10.27
C GLU A 4 20.33 8.96 10.15
N GLN A 5 20.74 9.50 9.01
CA GLN A 5 20.70 10.94 8.79
C GLN A 5 19.28 11.48 8.73
N ARG A 6 18.34 10.72 8.14
CA ARG A 6 16.93 11.13 8.03
C ARG A 6 16.15 11.04 9.34
N LEU A 7 16.36 9.96 10.10
CA LEU A 7 15.58 9.70 11.31
C LEU A 7 16.25 10.20 12.58
N LEU A 8 17.59 10.13 12.66
CA LEU A 8 18.34 10.50 13.86
C LEU A 8 19.04 11.87 13.73
N GLY A 9 19.06 12.44 12.53
CA GLY A 9 19.86 13.65 12.25
C GLY A 9 21.37 13.41 12.36
N PHE A 10 21.81 12.15 12.48
CA PHE A 10 23.19 11.78 12.74
C PHE A 10 23.93 11.57 11.43
N ARG A 11 25.06 12.30 11.28
CA ARG A 11 26.00 12.13 10.18
C ARG A 11 27.31 11.58 10.71
N ARG A 12 27.86 10.61 10.01
CA ARG A 12 29.18 10.03 10.32
C ARG A 12 30.23 10.81 9.55
N ASP A 13 31.06 11.51 10.28
CA ASP A 13 32.24 12.17 9.74
C ASP A 13 33.47 11.30 10.04
N ASP A 14 34.34 11.10 9.05
CA ASP A 14 35.60 10.31 9.14
C ASP A 14 35.38 8.84 9.60
N ASP A 15 34.28 8.23 9.21
CA ASP A 15 34.04 6.81 9.48
C ASP A 15 34.68 5.91 8.41
N LEU A 16 35.18 4.73 8.84
CA LEU A 16 35.70 3.73 7.93
C LEU A 16 34.58 3.19 7.06
N PRO A 17 34.71 3.19 5.70
CA PRO A 17 33.72 2.55 4.86
C PRO A 17 33.53 1.08 5.23
N GLY A 18 32.28 0.62 5.43
CA GLY A 18 32.00 -0.76 5.86
C GLY A 18 32.61 -1.82 4.93
N ALA A 19 32.76 -1.51 3.63
CA ALA A 19 33.43 -2.37 2.66
C ALA A 19 34.95 -2.58 2.95
N GLU A 20 35.60 -1.67 3.70
CA GLU A 20 36.98 -1.78 4.06
C GLU A 20 37.22 -2.57 5.35
N VAL A 21 36.23 -2.74 6.20
CA VAL A 21 36.33 -3.45 7.49
C VAL A 21 36.95 -4.84 7.33
N PRO A 22 36.54 -5.70 6.38
CA PRO A 22 37.15 -7.02 6.21
C PRO A 22 38.64 -6.96 5.81
N SER A 23 39.03 -6.00 4.98
CA SER A 23 40.43 -5.88 4.54
C SER A 23 41.35 -5.46 5.69
N VAL A 24 40.92 -4.51 6.51
CA VAL A 24 41.65 -4.06 7.71
C VAL A 24 41.81 -5.21 8.71
N TRP A 25 40.75 -5.99 8.92
CA TRP A 25 40.79 -7.15 9.80
C TRP A 25 41.76 -8.23 9.30
N LEU A 26 41.73 -8.55 7.99
CA LEU A 26 42.64 -9.53 7.38
C LEU A 26 44.10 -9.06 7.38
N GLU A 27 44.34 -7.77 7.24
CA GLU A 27 45.67 -7.19 7.31
C GLU A 27 46.28 -7.37 8.71
N TRP A 28 45.48 -7.08 9.74
CA TRP A 28 45.90 -7.34 11.13
C TRP A 28 46.22 -8.81 11.38
N LEU A 29 45.34 -9.74 10.93
CA LEU A 29 45.57 -11.18 11.11
C LEU A 29 46.82 -11.68 10.39
N ARG A 30 47.18 -11.13 9.23
CA ARG A 30 48.31 -11.60 8.42
C ARG A 30 49.63 -10.95 8.82
N ARG A 31 49.60 -9.70 9.22
CA ARG A 31 50.80 -8.87 9.41
C ARG A 31 50.99 -8.39 10.84
N GLY A 32 50.01 -8.55 11.73
CA GLY A 32 50.02 -8.00 13.07
C GLY A 32 49.87 -6.48 13.12
N ASP A 33 49.57 -5.83 11.95
CA ASP A 33 49.43 -4.39 11.90
C ASP A 33 48.03 -3.98 12.40
N GLY A 34 48.00 -3.46 13.61
CA GLY A 34 46.78 -2.98 14.28
C GLY A 34 46.49 -1.48 14.09
N ALA A 35 47.23 -0.76 13.29
CA ALA A 35 47.12 0.70 13.16
C ALA A 35 45.70 1.15 12.79
N ARG A 36 44.99 0.41 11.95
CA ARG A 36 43.63 0.73 11.50
C ARG A 36 42.51 0.03 12.31
N LEU A 37 42.85 -0.87 13.27
CA LEU A 37 41.83 -1.56 14.08
C LEU A 37 40.97 -0.60 14.92
N GLY A 38 41.56 0.50 15.39
CA GLY A 38 40.83 1.54 16.11
C GLY A 38 39.67 2.14 15.29
N ALA A 39 39.85 2.26 13.96
CA ALA A 39 38.78 2.72 13.07
C ALA A 39 37.68 1.68 12.91
N VAL A 40 38.01 0.38 12.83
CA VAL A 40 37.02 -0.72 12.79
C VAL A 40 36.19 -0.76 14.08
N LEU A 41 36.86 -0.66 15.24
CA LEU A 41 36.15 -0.65 16.52
C LEU A 41 35.22 0.56 16.67
N ARG A 42 35.63 1.72 16.20
CA ARG A 42 34.81 2.94 16.19
C ARG A 42 33.61 2.77 15.26
N HIS A 43 33.80 2.25 14.06
CA HIS A 43 32.74 1.94 13.11
C HIS A 43 31.69 1.00 13.75
N ASN A 44 32.10 -0.13 14.29
CA ASN A 44 31.21 -1.08 14.96
C ASN A 44 30.47 -0.47 16.15
N ARG A 45 31.15 0.37 16.95
CA ARG A 45 30.51 1.09 18.06
C ARG A 45 29.41 2.03 17.55
N LEU A 46 29.68 2.78 16.49
CA LEU A 46 28.70 3.69 15.88
C LEU A 46 27.51 2.90 15.31
N ASP A 47 27.75 1.76 14.68
CA ASP A 47 26.69 0.86 14.19
C ASP A 47 25.77 0.41 15.33
N LEU A 48 26.33 -0.05 16.43
CA LEU A 48 25.54 -0.50 17.58
C LEU A 48 24.72 0.64 18.19
N ILE A 49 25.31 1.83 18.35
CA ILE A 49 24.59 3.00 18.87
C ILE A 49 23.47 3.42 17.91
N SER A 50 23.75 3.46 16.62
CA SER A 50 22.76 3.81 15.60
C SER A 50 21.61 2.80 15.56
N LEU A 51 21.90 1.51 15.60
CA LEU A 51 20.86 0.46 15.65
C LEU A 51 19.97 0.61 16.90
N ALA A 52 20.58 0.84 18.08
CA ALA A 52 19.83 1.06 19.30
C ALA A 52 18.93 2.31 19.23
N ALA A 53 19.41 3.39 18.61
CA ALA A 53 18.63 4.63 18.43
C ALA A 53 17.56 4.51 17.33
N LEU A 54 17.79 3.71 16.30
CA LEU A 54 16.83 3.50 15.20
C LEU A 54 15.58 2.72 15.65
N VAL A 55 15.69 1.82 16.63
CA VAL A 55 14.54 1.03 17.11
C VAL A 55 13.39 1.92 17.60
N PRO A 56 13.57 2.83 18.56
CA PRO A 56 12.50 3.71 19.00
C PRO A 56 12.07 4.70 17.90
N ALA A 57 12.99 5.15 17.04
CA ALA A 57 12.65 6.03 15.92
C ALA A 57 11.72 5.34 14.92
N LEU A 58 12.02 4.10 14.53
CA LEU A 58 11.17 3.30 13.65
C LEU A 58 9.80 3.00 14.29
N ALA A 59 9.76 2.73 15.58
CA ALA A 59 8.50 2.56 16.31
C ALA A 59 7.67 3.84 16.32
N ALA A 60 8.30 5.02 16.36
CA ALA A 60 7.61 6.30 16.23
C ALA A 60 7.07 6.51 14.79
N VAL A 61 7.84 6.19 13.76
CA VAL A 61 7.39 6.22 12.36
C VAL A 61 6.22 5.25 12.14
N GLU A 62 6.26 4.06 12.70
CA GLU A 62 5.15 3.12 12.59
C GLU A 62 3.86 3.62 13.26
N ARG A 63 3.97 4.41 14.34
CA ARG A 63 2.80 4.99 15.01
C ARG A 63 2.20 6.16 14.25
N ASP A 64 3.04 7.04 13.74
CA ASP A 64 2.64 8.28 13.07
C ASP A 64 3.55 8.53 11.84
N PRO A 65 3.35 7.79 10.73
CA PRO A 65 4.20 7.90 9.56
C PRO A 65 4.14 9.28 8.89
N ALA A 66 2.98 9.94 8.90
CA ALA A 66 2.80 11.26 8.28
C ALA A 66 3.70 12.31 8.92
N ARG A 67 3.82 12.31 10.24
CA ARG A 67 4.70 13.21 11.00
C ARG A 67 6.17 13.13 10.57
N PHE A 68 6.60 11.95 10.12
CA PHE A 68 7.98 11.70 9.69
C PHE A 68 8.16 11.73 8.17
N GLY A 69 7.12 12.13 7.42
CA GLY A 69 7.15 12.13 5.96
C GLY A 69 7.33 10.73 5.36
N ALA A 70 6.95 9.69 6.09
CA ALA A 70 7.00 8.32 5.61
C ALA A 70 5.76 7.98 4.76
N ASP A 71 5.92 7.04 3.83
CA ASP A 71 4.82 6.55 3.02
C ASP A 71 3.80 5.79 3.89
N VAL A 72 2.67 6.45 4.17
CA VAL A 72 1.55 5.91 4.95
C VAL A 72 1.05 4.58 4.38
N ALA A 73 0.95 4.48 3.04
CA ALA A 73 0.49 3.26 2.39
C ALA A 73 1.49 2.10 2.55
N ALA A 74 2.79 2.39 2.54
CA ALA A 74 3.82 1.39 2.79
C ALA A 74 3.76 0.86 4.22
N VAL A 75 3.56 1.75 5.22
CA VAL A 75 3.38 1.35 6.63
C VAL A 75 2.10 0.53 6.79
N ALA A 76 0.99 0.94 6.18
CA ALA A 76 -0.26 0.19 6.21
C ALA A 76 -0.09 -1.22 5.60
N ARG A 77 0.58 -1.35 4.44
CA ARG A 77 0.89 -2.67 3.85
C ARG A 77 1.75 -3.53 4.77
N ASN A 78 2.70 -2.93 5.52
CA ASN A 78 3.51 -3.64 6.51
C ASN A 78 2.65 -4.20 7.65
N ARG A 79 1.72 -3.41 8.19
CA ARG A 79 0.75 -3.85 9.20
C ARG A 79 -0.14 -4.99 8.68
N LEU A 80 -0.60 -4.89 7.43
CA LEU A 80 -1.38 -5.97 6.79
C LEU A 80 -0.60 -7.28 6.69
N ARG A 81 0.69 -7.23 6.36
CA ARG A 81 1.55 -8.43 6.33
C ARG A 81 1.70 -9.09 7.69
N ARG A 82 1.62 -8.30 8.77
CA ARG A 82 1.63 -8.79 10.16
C ARG A 82 0.25 -9.24 10.66
N GLY A 83 -0.80 -9.15 9.82
CA GLY A 83 -2.17 -9.51 10.18
C GLY A 83 -2.95 -8.41 10.90
N ASP A 84 -2.35 -7.24 11.14
CA ASP A 84 -3.01 -6.13 11.84
C ASP A 84 -3.84 -5.28 10.85
N THR A 85 -4.94 -5.86 10.41
CA THR A 85 -5.86 -5.23 9.45
C THR A 85 -6.56 -4.02 10.05
N GLY A 86 -6.87 -4.04 11.35
CA GLY A 86 -7.54 -2.94 12.04
C GLY A 86 -6.68 -1.67 12.04
N ALA A 87 -5.44 -1.77 12.52
CA ALA A 87 -4.52 -0.64 12.57
C ALA A 87 -4.12 -0.15 11.17
N ALA A 88 -4.02 -1.05 10.17
CA ALA A 88 -3.78 -0.65 8.79
C ALA A 88 -4.95 0.17 8.20
N THR A 89 -6.18 -0.26 8.48
CA THR A 89 -7.38 0.45 8.01
C THR A 89 -7.50 1.82 8.67
N GLY A 90 -7.32 1.90 9.99
CA GLY A 90 -7.36 3.18 10.71
C GLY A 90 -6.32 4.17 10.18
N LEU A 91 -5.07 3.71 10.01
CA LEU A 91 -4.00 4.54 9.46
C LEU A 91 -4.32 5.12 8.08
N LEU A 92 -4.86 4.30 7.17
CA LEU A 92 -5.26 4.76 5.83
C LEU A 92 -6.48 5.69 5.89
N GLN A 93 -7.41 5.44 6.82
CA GLN A 93 -8.60 6.26 7.01
C GLN A 93 -8.23 7.66 7.51
N ASP A 94 -7.35 7.75 8.50
CA ASP A 94 -6.91 9.02 9.09
C ASP A 94 -6.17 9.89 8.06
N ALA A 95 -5.44 9.28 7.14
CA ALA A 95 -4.70 9.95 6.09
C ALA A 95 -5.46 10.07 4.76
N ALA A 96 -6.73 9.69 4.67
CA ALA A 96 -7.46 9.50 3.42
C ALA A 96 -7.42 10.70 2.46
N ALA A 97 -7.42 11.92 3.00
CA ALA A 97 -7.38 13.16 2.20
C ALA A 97 -6.05 13.36 1.43
N GLU A 98 -4.97 12.76 1.91
CA GLU A 98 -3.61 12.91 1.36
C GLU A 98 -3.17 11.67 0.55
N LEU A 99 -3.99 10.61 0.54
CA LEU A 99 -3.65 9.37 -0.14
C LEU A 99 -3.79 9.47 -1.65
N GLY A 100 -2.81 8.92 -2.35
CA GLY A 100 -2.93 8.69 -3.79
C GLY A 100 -3.91 7.56 -4.13
N PRO A 101 -4.29 7.45 -5.43
CA PRO A 101 -5.31 6.50 -5.90
C PRO A 101 -5.08 5.04 -5.48
N ASP A 102 -3.85 4.55 -5.52
CA ASP A 102 -3.53 3.17 -5.16
C ASP A 102 -3.74 2.88 -3.66
N ALA A 103 -3.45 3.84 -2.81
CA ALA A 103 -3.67 3.72 -1.38
C ALA A 103 -5.17 3.81 -1.03
N LEU A 104 -5.92 4.66 -1.71
CA LEU A 104 -7.37 4.73 -1.60
C LEU A 104 -8.05 3.43 -2.10
N LEU A 105 -7.58 2.83 -3.19
CA LEU A 105 -8.04 1.51 -3.64
C LEU A 105 -7.76 0.42 -2.60
N LEU A 106 -6.60 0.48 -1.94
CA LEU A 106 -6.29 -0.42 -0.83
C LEU A 106 -7.28 -0.23 0.31
N LEU A 107 -7.53 1.01 0.74
CA LEU A 107 -8.51 1.34 1.79
C LEU A 107 -9.92 0.82 1.43
N ALA A 108 -10.41 1.09 0.22
CA ALA A 108 -11.70 0.59 -0.25
C ALA A 108 -11.77 -0.94 -0.24
N SER A 109 -10.67 -1.63 -0.58
CA SER A 109 -10.60 -3.09 -0.50
C SER A 109 -10.73 -3.63 0.93
N LEU A 110 -10.18 -2.90 1.91
CA LEU A 110 -10.29 -3.23 3.33
C LEU A 110 -11.72 -3.02 3.85
N TYR A 111 -12.36 -1.89 3.50
CA TYR A 111 -13.77 -1.65 3.80
C TYR A 111 -14.66 -2.77 3.24
N ARG A 112 -14.46 -3.13 1.96
CA ARG A 112 -15.20 -4.24 1.34
C ARG A 112 -15.03 -5.56 2.10
N ARG A 113 -13.81 -5.90 2.53
CA ARG A 113 -13.53 -7.13 3.29
C ARG A 113 -14.22 -7.16 4.64
N ARG A 114 -14.39 -6.01 5.28
CA ARG A 114 -15.12 -5.84 6.54
C ARG A 114 -16.64 -5.83 6.37
N GLY A 115 -17.12 -5.71 5.13
CA GLY A 115 -18.55 -5.54 4.84
C GLY A 115 -19.04 -4.10 4.88
N ASP A 116 -18.15 -3.12 5.08
CA ASP A 116 -18.44 -1.68 5.13
C ASP A 116 -18.64 -1.13 3.70
N TRP A 117 -19.67 -1.65 3.02
CA TRP A 117 -19.91 -1.38 1.60
C TRP A 117 -20.13 0.10 1.28
N ALA A 118 -20.81 0.82 2.18
CA ALA A 118 -21.06 2.26 1.98
C ALA A 118 -19.76 3.04 1.87
N LEU A 119 -18.77 2.75 2.74
CA LEU A 119 -17.46 3.39 2.71
C LEU A 119 -16.66 2.97 1.47
N ALA A 120 -16.71 1.69 1.11
CA ALA A 120 -16.02 1.20 -0.09
C ALA A 120 -16.57 1.87 -1.36
N LEU A 121 -17.89 2.00 -1.48
CA LEU A 121 -18.57 2.66 -2.60
C LEU A 121 -18.15 4.13 -2.71
N ALA A 122 -18.22 4.89 -1.61
CA ALA A 122 -17.85 6.30 -1.60
C ALA A 122 -16.42 6.54 -2.13
N VAL A 123 -15.46 5.70 -1.73
CA VAL A 123 -14.08 5.78 -2.21
C VAL A 123 -14.00 5.43 -3.71
N TRP A 124 -14.66 4.35 -4.15
CA TRP A 124 -14.64 3.97 -5.56
C TRP A 124 -15.33 4.99 -6.45
N GLU A 125 -16.46 5.58 -6.01
CA GLU A 125 -17.16 6.64 -6.74
C GLU A 125 -16.26 7.87 -6.93
N THR A 126 -15.59 8.32 -5.87
CA THR A 126 -14.63 9.43 -5.94
C THR A 126 -13.50 9.14 -6.94
N LEU A 127 -12.93 7.94 -6.90
CA LEU A 127 -11.87 7.53 -7.82
C LEU A 127 -12.38 7.35 -9.27
N ALA A 128 -13.59 6.89 -9.44
CA ALA A 128 -14.20 6.73 -10.76
C ALA A 128 -14.42 8.07 -11.46
N LEU A 129 -14.73 9.14 -10.71
CA LEU A 129 -14.83 10.52 -11.27
C LEU A 129 -13.51 11.00 -11.89
N THR A 130 -12.38 10.50 -11.40
CA THR A 130 -11.05 10.78 -11.98
C THR A 130 -10.65 9.78 -13.06
N GLY A 131 -11.55 8.89 -13.47
CA GLY A 131 -11.30 7.90 -14.51
C GLY A 131 -10.43 6.71 -14.06
N GLN A 132 -10.28 6.45 -12.75
CA GLN A 132 -9.46 5.35 -12.26
C GLN A 132 -10.07 3.98 -12.65
N PRO A 133 -9.43 3.20 -13.54
CA PRO A 133 -10.06 1.99 -14.09
C PRO A 133 -10.37 0.92 -13.05
N ALA A 134 -9.51 0.77 -12.04
CA ALA A 134 -9.72 -0.21 -10.98
C ALA A 134 -10.95 0.10 -10.12
N ALA A 135 -11.25 1.39 -9.88
CA ALA A 135 -12.43 1.82 -9.16
C ALA A 135 -13.70 1.60 -9.99
N ILE A 136 -13.66 1.98 -11.27
CA ILE A 136 -14.77 1.74 -12.22
C ILE A 136 -15.07 0.24 -12.30
N GLU A 137 -14.05 -0.60 -12.37
CA GLU A 137 -14.25 -2.05 -12.39
C GLU A 137 -14.83 -2.58 -11.08
N ALA A 138 -14.43 -2.05 -9.93
CA ALA A 138 -14.96 -2.42 -8.62
C ALA A 138 -16.44 -2.06 -8.51
N LEU A 139 -16.82 -0.85 -8.94
CA LEU A 139 -18.22 -0.41 -9.00
C LEU A 139 -19.06 -1.27 -9.95
N ALA A 140 -18.56 -1.57 -11.14
CA ALA A 140 -19.24 -2.44 -12.09
C ALA A 140 -19.52 -3.82 -11.47
N LYS A 141 -18.52 -4.42 -10.80
CA LYS A 141 -18.67 -5.68 -10.07
C LYS A 141 -19.71 -5.59 -8.94
N TYR A 142 -19.68 -4.50 -8.19
CA TYR A 142 -20.66 -4.29 -7.12
C TYR A 142 -22.09 -4.26 -7.66
N HIS A 143 -22.37 -3.45 -8.67
CA HIS A 143 -23.71 -3.32 -9.26
C HIS A 143 -24.16 -4.62 -9.94
N GLU A 144 -23.22 -5.36 -10.55
CA GLU A 144 -23.53 -6.65 -11.19
C GLU A 144 -23.93 -7.74 -10.19
N HIS A 145 -23.25 -7.82 -9.03
CA HIS A 145 -23.35 -8.98 -8.15
C HIS A 145 -24.07 -8.71 -6.82
N ARG A 146 -24.05 -7.46 -6.34
CA ARG A 146 -24.60 -7.10 -5.04
C ARG A 146 -25.66 -6.00 -5.13
N GLY A 147 -25.42 -4.97 -5.90
CA GLY A 147 -26.35 -3.84 -6.07
C GLY A 147 -27.60 -4.19 -6.89
N GLY A 148 -27.58 -5.31 -7.62
CA GLY A 148 -28.72 -5.76 -8.42
C GLY A 148 -29.07 -4.84 -9.60
N ASP A 149 -28.14 -3.98 -10.01
CA ASP A 149 -28.34 -3.04 -11.13
C ASP A 149 -27.42 -3.36 -12.31
N PRO A 150 -27.81 -4.30 -13.19
CA PRO A 150 -27.04 -4.66 -14.37
C PRO A 150 -26.93 -3.53 -15.40
N HIS A 151 -27.88 -2.57 -15.42
CA HIS A 151 -27.79 -1.41 -16.29
C HIS A 151 -26.63 -0.49 -15.88
N GLN A 152 -26.53 -0.17 -14.57
CA GLN A 152 -25.42 0.61 -14.05
C GLN A 152 -24.09 -0.13 -14.23
N ALA A 153 -24.07 -1.44 -13.98
CA ALA A 153 -22.90 -2.27 -14.19
C ALA A 153 -22.40 -2.19 -15.64
N LEU A 154 -23.31 -2.23 -16.63
CA LEU A 154 -22.95 -2.13 -18.04
C LEU A 154 -22.42 -0.72 -18.40
N ARG A 155 -23.09 0.34 -17.91
CA ARG A 155 -22.59 1.72 -18.13
C ARG A 155 -21.17 1.90 -17.63
N LEU A 156 -20.85 1.37 -16.46
CA LEU A 156 -19.49 1.41 -15.88
C LEU A 156 -18.51 0.53 -16.67
N ALA A 157 -18.94 -0.66 -17.07
CA ALA A 157 -18.09 -1.56 -17.85
C ALA A 157 -17.66 -0.93 -19.20
N LEU A 158 -18.55 -0.15 -19.83
CA LEU A 158 -18.27 0.55 -21.08
C LEU A 158 -17.20 1.66 -20.95
N GLN A 159 -17.00 2.19 -19.74
CA GLN A 159 -15.95 3.18 -19.45
C GLN A 159 -14.55 2.57 -19.29
N LEU A 160 -14.46 1.25 -19.09
CA LEU A 160 -13.18 0.59 -18.94
C LEU A 160 -12.36 0.61 -20.24
N PRO A 161 -11.04 0.56 -20.15
CA PRO A 161 -10.18 0.43 -21.32
C PRO A 161 -10.59 -0.74 -22.23
N ALA A 162 -10.50 -0.55 -23.52
CA ALA A 162 -10.81 -1.59 -24.50
C ALA A 162 -9.92 -2.83 -24.30
N GLY A 163 -10.52 -4.01 -24.34
CA GLY A 163 -9.80 -5.25 -24.18
C GLY A 163 -10.70 -6.45 -23.92
N PRO A 164 -10.13 -7.68 -23.96
CA PRO A 164 -10.92 -8.91 -23.84
C PRO A 164 -11.75 -9.02 -22.54
N ALA A 165 -11.26 -8.46 -21.44
CA ALA A 165 -11.96 -8.48 -20.15
C ALA A 165 -13.23 -7.61 -20.19
N ARG A 166 -13.13 -6.39 -20.74
CA ARG A 166 -14.27 -5.50 -20.97
C ARG A 166 -15.29 -6.17 -21.88
N THR A 167 -14.87 -6.68 -23.05
CA THR A 167 -15.77 -7.31 -24.03
C THR A 167 -16.54 -8.45 -23.39
N ARG A 168 -15.88 -9.37 -22.68
CA ARG A 168 -16.54 -10.48 -22.00
C ARG A 168 -17.55 -10.01 -20.93
N ARG A 169 -17.21 -8.96 -20.18
CA ARG A 169 -18.10 -8.41 -19.16
C ARG A 169 -19.33 -7.78 -19.77
N CYS A 170 -19.16 -6.94 -20.80
CA CYS A 170 -20.28 -6.30 -21.51
C CYS A 170 -21.22 -7.35 -22.10
N ALA A 171 -20.72 -8.32 -22.83
CA ALA A 171 -21.53 -9.39 -23.41
C ALA A 171 -22.36 -10.17 -22.35
N ARG A 172 -21.74 -10.49 -21.20
CA ARG A 172 -22.45 -11.15 -20.10
C ARG A 172 -23.54 -10.28 -19.49
N LEU A 173 -23.29 -8.98 -19.32
CA LEU A 173 -24.28 -8.04 -18.76
C LEU A 173 -25.43 -7.81 -19.73
N GLU A 174 -25.17 -7.69 -21.02
CA GLU A 174 -26.19 -7.60 -22.08
C GLU A 174 -27.07 -8.85 -22.12
N GLN A 175 -26.49 -10.03 -22.03
CA GLN A 175 -27.24 -11.29 -21.94
C GLN A 175 -28.12 -11.33 -20.68
N LYS A 176 -27.62 -10.87 -19.53
CA LYS A 176 -28.39 -10.80 -18.27
C LYS A 176 -29.59 -9.86 -18.41
N LEU A 177 -29.39 -8.70 -19.04
CA LEU A 177 -30.45 -7.71 -19.29
C LEU A 177 -31.54 -8.27 -20.23
N ASN A 178 -31.13 -8.90 -21.34
CA ASN A 178 -32.06 -9.53 -22.29
C ASN A 178 -32.86 -10.67 -21.64
N GLY A 179 -32.22 -11.48 -20.78
CA GLY A 179 -32.93 -12.54 -20.05
C GLY A 179 -33.95 -12.00 -19.03
N GLN A 180 -33.67 -10.86 -18.40
CA GLN A 180 -34.63 -10.21 -17.50
C GLN A 180 -35.82 -9.61 -18.23
N ALA A 181 -35.62 -9.11 -19.45
CA ALA A 181 -36.68 -8.56 -20.30
C ALA A 181 -37.69 -9.64 -20.82
N GLN A 182 -37.27 -10.91 -20.81
CA GLN A 182 -38.10 -12.02 -21.31
C GLN A 182 -38.93 -12.74 -20.22
N LEU A 183 -38.80 -12.33 -18.95
CA LEU A 183 -39.64 -12.89 -17.90
C LEU A 183 -41.11 -12.42 -18.11
N PRO A 184 -42.09 -13.37 -18.25
CA PRO A 184 -43.47 -13.02 -18.45
C PRO A 184 -43.99 -12.25 -17.22
N LEU A 185 -44.77 -11.18 -17.48
CA LEU A 185 -45.49 -10.45 -16.44
C LEU A 185 -46.32 -11.43 -15.60
N PRO A 186 -46.35 -11.30 -14.27
CA PRO A 186 -47.22 -12.11 -13.44
C PRO A 186 -48.67 -11.92 -13.93
N LYS A 187 -49.29 -13.00 -14.37
CA LYS A 187 -50.72 -12.99 -14.66
C LYS A 187 -51.43 -12.82 -13.31
N TYR A 188 -51.93 -11.60 -13.05
CA TYR A 188 -52.89 -11.39 -11.97
C TYR A 188 -54.20 -12.06 -12.37
N PRO A 189 -54.80 -12.81 -11.44
CA PRO A 189 -56.13 -13.42 -11.64
C PRO A 189 -57.23 -12.37 -11.69
#